data_e18f96de8ccad079f9847f73546106e6
#
_entry.id   e18f96de8ccad079f9847f73546106e6
#
_cell.length_a   1.000
_cell.length_b   1.000
_cell.length_c   1.000
_cell.angle_alpha   90.00
_cell.angle_beta   90.00
_cell.angle_gamma   90.00
#
_symmetry.space_group_name_H-M   'P 1'
#
loop_
_entity.id
_entity.type
_entity.pdbx_description
1 polymer ?
#
loop_
_entity_poly.entity_id
_entity_poly.type
_entity_poly.pdbx_seq_one_letter_code
_entity_poly.pdbx_strand_id
1 'polypeptide(L)'
;KNIVAHEFNSDLESVNCIYEKGLKAESTDGLGLANDLKSRNIDYKNMNILVYGLGGAANSILRTISTCKKIYITNRTPNKITNITKKRNNLLQYNGEDVDLIINCASSLDLNTLKDFEHFSLKQDGHIYDINYANTTNLNLKTLADSKNVNFHNGAGMLVEQAAAVSYTHLTLPTNKAV
;
A
#
# COMPACT_ATOMS: atom_id res chain seq x y z
N LYS A 1 9.50 -15.45 1.62
CA LYS A 1 9.19 -14.41 0.60
C LYS A 1 10.41 -14.07 -0.28
N ASN A 2 11.59 -13.84 0.31
CA ASN A 2 12.80 -13.49 -0.45
C ASN A 2 13.31 -14.65 -1.34
N ILE A 3 13.12 -15.90 -0.93
CA ILE A 3 13.54 -17.08 -1.70
C ILE A 3 12.78 -17.14 -3.02
N VAL A 4 11.45 -17.01 -2.96
CA VAL A 4 10.59 -17.06 -4.16
C VAL A 4 10.91 -15.92 -5.14
N ALA A 5 11.11 -14.70 -4.66
CA ALA A 5 11.45 -13.56 -5.51
C ALA A 5 12.80 -13.76 -6.24
N HIS A 6 13.75 -14.43 -5.61
CA HIS A 6 15.07 -14.72 -6.20
C HIS A 6 14.99 -15.82 -7.28
N GLU A 7 14.21 -16.89 -7.04
CA GLU A 7 14.02 -17.99 -7.99
C GLU A 7 13.32 -17.54 -9.29
N PHE A 8 12.39 -16.57 -9.20
CA PHE A 8 11.64 -16.09 -10.36
C PHE A 8 12.27 -14.86 -11.03
N ASN A 9 13.47 -14.45 -10.62
CA ASN A 9 14.16 -13.27 -11.14
C ASN A 9 13.22 -12.04 -11.25
N SER A 10 12.32 -11.91 -10.26
CA SER A 10 11.31 -10.85 -10.22
C SER A 10 11.82 -9.67 -9.40
N ASP A 11 11.59 -8.46 -9.86
CA ASP A 11 11.81 -7.22 -9.09
C ASP A 11 10.86 -7.07 -7.90
N LEU A 12 10.09 -8.11 -7.56
CA LEU A 12 9.13 -8.13 -6.48
C LEU A 12 9.83 -8.37 -5.14
N GLU A 13 9.82 -7.39 -4.27
CA GLU A 13 10.34 -7.53 -2.90
C GLU A 13 9.40 -8.35 -1.99
N SER A 14 8.15 -8.58 -2.41
CA SER A 14 7.19 -9.45 -1.70
C SER A 14 6.25 -10.13 -2.69
N VAL A 15 5.90 -11.36 -2.38
CA VAL A 15 5.01 -12.22 -3.16
C VAL A 15 3.97 -12.79 -2.23
N ASN A 16 2.70 -12.76 -2.62
CA ASN A 16 1.59 -13.39 -1.90
C ASN A 16 0.76 -14.33 -2.80
N CYS A 17 1.01 -14.36 -4.10
CA CYS A 17 0.38 -15.25 -5.06
C CYS A 17 1.43 -15.95 -5.94
N ILE A 18 1.37 -17.29 -6.01
CA ILE A 18 2.20 -18.11 -6.90
C ILE A 18 1.25 -18.98 -7.72
N TYR A 19 1.41 -18.97 -9.04
CA TYR A 19 0.53 -19.67 -9.97
C TYR A 19 1.27 -20.28 -11.16
N GLU A 20 0.55 -20.89 -12.10
CA GLU A 20 1.13 -21.66 -13.22
C GLU A 20 2.15 -22.72 -12.74
N LYS A 21 1.76 -23.57 -11.75
CA LYS A 21 2.61 -24.61 -11.17
C LYS A 21 3.95 -24.09 -10.61
N GLY A 22 3.92 -22.87 -10.06
CA GLY A 22 5.10 -22.25 -9.48
C GLY A 22 5.95 -21.43 -10.46
N LEU A 23 5.51 -21.24 -11.71
CA LEU A 23 6.29 -20.51 -12.74
C LEU A 23 6.09 -19.00 -12.69
N LYS A 24 5.03 -18.52 -12.03
CA LYS A 24 4.76 -17.08 -11.88
C LYS A 24 4.50 -16.72 -10.43
N ALA A 25 4.91 -15.53 -10.06
CA ALA A 25 4.77 -15.00 -8.72
C ALA A 25 4.37 -13.52 -8.77
N GLU A 26 3.37 -13.13 -7.99
CA GLU A 26 2.86 -11.76 -7.94
C GLU A 26 2.56 -11.31 -6.51
N SER A 27 2.46 -9.99 -6.32
CA SER A 27 1.89 -9.39 -5.12
C SER A 27 0.58 -8.70 -5.48
N THR A 28 -0.52 -9.17 -4.91
CA THR A 28 -1.87 -8.61 -5.11
C THR A 28 -2.21 -7.47 -4.13
N ASP A 29 -1.29 -7.11 -3.23
CA ASP A 29 -1.51 -6.07 -2.22
C ASP A 29 -1.91 -4.72 -2.86
N GLY A 30 -1.18 -4.28 -3.89
CA GLY A 30 -1.48 -3.02 -4.57
C GLY A 30 -2.83 -3.04 -5.28
N LEU A 31 -3.15 -4.16 -5.95
CA LEU A 31 -4.44 -4.32 -6.63
C LEU A 31 -5.60 -4.33 -5.62
N GLY A 32 -5.42 -5.04 -4.49
CA GLY A 32 -6.40 -5.05 -3.40
C GLY A 32 -6.70 -3.66 -2.87
N LEU A 33 -5.65 -2.86 -2.61
CA LEU A 33 -5.81 -1.46 -2.19
C LEU A 33 -6.55 -0.63 -3.25
N ALA A 34 -6.15 -0.71 -4.52
CA ALA A 34 -6.76 0.07 -5.59
C ALA A 34 -8.25 -0.24 -5.76
N ASN A 35 -8.62 -1.52 -5.67
CA ASN A 35 -10.01 -1.96 -5.75
C ASN A 35 -10.83 -1.48 -4.54
N ASP A 36 -10.29 -1.56 -3.32
CA ASP A 36 -10.99 -1.07 -2.13
C ASP A 36 -11.15 0.46 -2.16
N LEU A 37 -10.15 1.22 -2.59
CA LEU A 37 -10.29 2.67 -2.79
C LEU A 37 -11.38 2.98 -3.82
N LYS A 38 -11.41 2.26 -4.94
CA LYS A 38 -12.44 2.42 -5.97
C LYS A 38 -13.85 2.09 -5.43
N SER A 39 -14.01 1.02 -4.66
CA SER A 39 -15.30 0.64 -4.06
C SER A 39 -15.83 1.70 -3.09
N ARG A 40 -14.94 2.48 -2.49
CA ARG A 40 -15.25 3.61 -1.61
C ARG A 40 -15.42 4.94 -2.34
N ASN A 41 -15.37 4.96 -3.69
CA ASN A 41 -15.39 6.15 -4.53
C ASN A 41 -14.22 7.13 -4.26
N ILE A 42 -13.05 6.61 -3.86
CA ILE A 42 -11.83 7.39 -3.66
C ILE A 42 -11.01 7.36 -4.96
N ASP A 43 -11.01 8.47 -5.70
CA ASP A 43 -10.23 8.60 -6.94
C ASP A 43 -8.77 8.99 -6.65
N TYR A 44 -7.99 8.01 -6.23
CA TYR A 44 -6.59 8.20 -5.87
C TYR A 44 -5.71 8.72 -7.02
N LYS A 45 -6.15 8.60 -8.28
CA LYS A 45 -5.35 9.04 -9.45
C LYS A 45 -5.13 10.55 -9.50
N ASN A 46 -6.09 11.31 -8.98
CA ASN A 46 -6.03 12.76 -8.91
C ASN A 46 -5.49 13.29 -7.57
N MET A 47 -5.00 12.42 -6.69
CA MET A 47 -4.54 12.75 -5.33
C MET A 47 -3.03 12.90 -5.22
N ASN A 48 -2.61 13.75 -4.29
CA ASN A 48 -1.28 13.71 -3.69
C ASN A 48 -1.31 12.67 -2.56
N ILE A 49 -0.47 11.66 -2.63
CA ILE A 49 -0.49 10.53 -1.69
C ILE A 49 0.80 10.49 -0.89
N LEU A 50 0.68 10.33 0.42
CA LEU A 50 1.81 9.99 1.30
C LEU A 50 1.78 8.51 1.65
N VAL A 51 2.83 7.78 1.35
CA VAL A 51 3.01 6.39 1.80
C VAL A 51 3.98 6.37 2.97
N TYR A 52 3.50 5.95 4.13
CA TYR A 52 4.28 5.76 5.35
C TYR A 52 4.70 4.30 5.52
N GLY A 53 6.02 4.06 5.62
CA GLY A 53 6.57 2.70 5.70
C GLY A 53 6.89 2.09 4.34
N LEU A 54 8.10 1.54 4.20
CA LEU A 54 8.64 0.98 2.96
C LEU A 54 8.97 -0.51 3.14
N GLY A 55 7.92 -1.29 3.43
CA GLY A 55 7.97 -2.76 3.51
C GLY A 55 7.51 -3.44 2.22
N GLY A 56 7.33 -4.76 2.27
CA GLY A 56 6.94 -5.55 1.10
C GLY A 56 5.63 -5.12 0.45
N ALA A 57 4.56 -4.92 1.25
CA ALA A 57 3.28 -4.44 0.74
C ALA A 57 3.39 -3.04 0.11
N ALA A 58 4.21 -2.14 0.72
CA ALA A 58 4.43 -0.80 0.19
C ALA A 58 4.96 -0.81 -1.25
N ASN A 59 5.87 -1.74 -1.59
CA ASN A 59 6.39 -1.83 -2.96
C ASN A 59 5.32 -2.19 -3.99
N SER A 60 4.42 -3.12 -3.67
CA SER A 60 3.28 -3.46 -4.52
C SER A 60 2.32 -2.27 -4.66
N ILE A 61 2.00 -1.61 -3.54
CA ILE A 61 1.16 -0.43 -3.51
C ILE A 61 1.74 0.70 -4.37
N LEU A 62 3.02 1.06 -4.17
CA LEU A 62 3.70 2.11 -4.93
C LEU A 62 3.76 1.86 -6.44
N ARG A 63 3.77 0.59 -6.88
CA ARG A 63 3.65 0.24 -8.30
C ARG A 63 2.24 0.53 -8.81
N THR A 64 1.22 0.12 -8.07
CA THR A 64 -0.18 0.25 -8.46
C THR A 64 -0.63 1.71 -8.51
N ILE A 65 -0.25 2.52 -7.51
CA ILE A 65 -0.61 3.94 -7.45
C ILE A 65 0.34 4.83 -8.28
N SER A 66 1.23 4.27 -9.09
CA SER A 66 2.24 5.03 -9.85
C SER A 66 1.66 6.09 -10.81
N THR A 67 0.38 5.99 -11.13
CA THR A 67 -0.35 6.93 -12.01
C THR A 67 -1.05 8.06 -11.28
N CYS A 68 -0.93 8.14 -9.95
CA CYS A 68 -1.51 9.25 -9.18
C CYS A 68 -0.76 10.57 -9.43
N LYS A 69 -1.34 11.68 -8.97
CA LYS A 69 -0.81 13.02 -9.23
C LYS A 69 0.60 13.21 -8.68
N LYS A 70 0.82 12.86 -7.40
CA LYS A 70 2.14 12.86 -6.74
C LYS A 70 2.20 11.79 -5.67
N ILE A 71 3.37 11.17 -5.52
CA ILE A 71 3.63 10.20 -4.46
C ILE A 71 4.78 10.72 -3.59
N TYR A 72 4.45 10.98 -2.35
CA TYR A 72 5.40 11.24 -1.29
C TYR A 72 5.62 9.99 -0.47
N ILE A 73 6.83 9.79 -0.01
CA ILE A 73 7.19 8.65 0.83
C ILE A 73 7.91 9.12 2.09
N THR A 74 7.65 8.43 3.18
CA THR A 74 8.42 8.57 4.41
C THR A 74 8.57 7.22 5.11
N ASN A 75 9.61 7.08 5.92
CA ASN A 75 9.91 5.84 6.62
C ASN A 75 10.82 6.12 7.82
N ARG A 76 10.64 5.37 8.90
CA ARG A 76 11.49 5.45 10.10
C ARG A 76 13.00 5.28 9.80
N THR A 77 13.34 4.52 8.77
CA THR A 77 14.73 4.30 8.33
C THR A 77 15.06 5.17 7.12
N PRO A 78 15.80 6.28 7.24
CA PRO A 78 16.05 7.24 6.14
C PRO A 78 16.73 6.61 4.92
N ASN A 79 17.65 5.67 5.10
CA ASN A 79 18.35 5.01 4.00
C ASN A 79 17.41 4.28 3.03
N LYS A 80 16.24 3.80 3.51
CA LYS A 80 15.25 3.18 2.63
C LYS A 80 14.63 4.21 1.68
N ILE A 81 14.39 5.43 2.13
CA ILE A 81 13.87 6.53 1.30
C ILE A 81 14.86 6.83 0.19
N THR A 82 16.12 7.08 0.55
CA THR A 82 17.18 7.40 -0.43
C THR A 82 17.35 6.29 -1.47
N ASN A 83 17.29 5.02 -1.05
CA ASN A 83 17.47 3.90 -1.97
C ASN A 83 16.30 3.77 -2.97
N ILE A 84 15.07 3.99 -2.54
CA ILE A 84 13.90 3.84 -3.42
C ILE A 84 13.74 5.05 -4.34
N THR A 85 14.01 6.28 -3.88
CA THR A 85 13.93 7.49 -4.72
C THR A 85 14.98 7.50 -5.82
N LYS A 86 16.18 6.93 -5.58
CA LYS A 86 17.20 6.73 -6.63
C LYS A 86 16.74 5.76 -7.72
N LYS A 87 15.91 4.77 -7.37
CA LYS A 87 15.41 3.75 -8.33
C LYS A 87 14.14 4.20 -9.05
N ARG A 88 13.37 5.11 -8.49
CA ARG A 88 12.05 5.53 -8.99
C ARG A 88 11.92 7.04 -8.92
N ASN A 89 12.12 7.71 -10.04
CA ASN A 89 12.13 9.18 -10.14
C ASN A 89 10.76 9.83 -9.87
N ASN A 90 9.68 9.06 -9.87
CA ASN A 90 8.33 9.54 -9.57
C ASN A 90 8.00 9.55 -8.06
N LEU A 91 8.91 9.08 -7.21
CA LEU A 91 8.74 9.10 -5.76
C LEU A 91 9.50 10.27 -5.14
N LEU A 92 8.83 11.03 -4.31
CA LEU A 92 9.37 12.20 -3.62
C LEU A 92 9.49 11.92 -2.12
N GLN A 93 10.58 12.37 -1.49
CA GLN A 93 10.63 12.38 -0.04
C GLN A 93 9.61 13.39 0.49
N TYR A 94 8.85 13.01 1.52
CA TYR A 94 7.91 13.92 2.18
C TYR A 94 8.65 14.95 3.05
N ASN A 95 8.31 16.23 2.89
CA ASN A 95 8.89 17.35 3.62
C ASN A 95 7.82 18.34 4.13
N GLY A 96 6.61 17.85 4.41
CA GLY A 96 5.52 18.66 4.96
C GLY A 96 4.48 19.12 3.93
N GLU A 97 4.46 18.51 2.75
CA GLU A 97 3.49 18.85 1.70
C GLU A 97 2.05 18.45 2.08
N ASP A 98 1.07 19.24 1.60
CA ASP A 98 -0.34 18.88 1.75
C ASP A 98 -0.70 17.67 0.88
N VAL A 99 -1.24 16.63 1.53
CA VAL A 99 -1.66 15.40 0.84
C VAL A 99 -3.16 15.16 0.99
N ASP A 100 -3.73 14.42 0.04
CA ASP A 100 -5.14 14.07 0.01
C ASP A 100 -5.37 12.71 0.69
N LEU A 101 -4.38 11.82 0.65
CA LEU A 101 -4.45 10.46 1.20
C LEU A 101 -3.12 10.08 1.85
N ILE A 102 -3.18 9.57 3.08
CA ILE A 102 -2.06 8.93 3.76
C ILE A 102 -2.31 7.42 3.77
N ILE A 103 -1.36 6.63 3.28
CA ILE A 103 -1.40 5.15 3.33
C ILE A 103 -0.35 4.68 4.33
N ASN A 104 -0.80 4.11 5.44
CA ASN A 104 0.08 3.47 6.40
C ASN A 104 0.40 2.03 5.97
N CYS A 105 1.66 1.77 5.63
CA CYS A 105 2.21 0.45 5.30
C CYS A 105 3.12 -0.13 6.39
N ALA A 106 3.25 0.55 7.53
CA ALA A 106 4.03 0.03 8.66
C ALA A 106 3.21 -1.04 9.40
N SER A 107 3.85 -2.15 9.74
CA SER A 107 3.20 -3.28 10.44
C SER A 107 2.97 -3.02 11.93
N SER A 108 3.67 -2.06 12.51
CA SER A 108 3.50 -1.64 13.90
C SER A 108 3.67 -0.13 14.00
N LEU A 109 2.74 0.50 14.68
CA LEU A 109 2.80 1.91 15.04
C LEU A 109 3.01 1.97 16.55
N ASP A 110 4.20 2.30 16.98
CA ASP A 110 4.49 2.69 18.36
C ASP A 110 4.04 4.15 18.61
N LEU A 111 4.12 4.59 19.85
CA LEU A 111 3.70 5.95 20.22
C LEU A 111 4.49 7.04 19.49
N ASN A 112 5.76 6.79 19.12
CA ASN A 112 6.56 7.74 18.37
C ASN A 112 6.09 7.86 16.93
N THR A 113 5.72 6.73 16.32
CA THR A 113 5.16 6.69 14.96
C THR A 113 3.82 7.41 14.88
N LEU A 114 2.97 7.30 15.92
CA LEU A 114 1.72 8.07 15.96
C LEU A 114 1.96 9.59 15.98
N LYS A 115 3.01 10.05 16.65
CA LYS A 115 3.39 11.48 16.60
C LYS A 115 3.78 11.93 15.20
N ASP A 116 4.40 11.08 14.39
CA ASP A 116 4.68 11.41 12.99
C ASP A 116 3.37 11.75 12.24
N PHE A 117 2.32 10.94 12.45
CA PHE A 117 1.01 11.18 11.82
C PHE A 117 0.31 12.46 12.30
N GLU A 118 0.56 12.92 13.52
CA GLU A 118 0.06 14.21 14.00
C GLU A 118 0.62 15.38 13.20
N HIS A 119 1.86 15.25 12.72
CA HIS A 119 2.59 16.29 11.98
C HIS A 119 2.37 16.23 10.46
N PHE A 120 1.76 15.17 9.93
CA PHE A 120 1.48 15.12 8.50
C PHE A 120 0.38 16.09 8.12
N SER A 121 0.63 16.87 7.06
CA SER A 121 -0.32 17.84 6.52
C SER A 121 -1.32 17.13 5.63
N LEU A 122 -2.52 16.89 6.17
CA LEU A 122 -3.63 16.27 5.46
C LEU A 122 -4.69 17.33 5.15
N LYS A 123 -5.15 17.38 3.91
CA LYS A 123 -6.17 18.32 3.47
C LYS A 123 -7.51 18.05 4.18
N GLN A 124 -8.36 19.06 4.20
CA GLN A 124 -9.76 18.92 4.59
C GLN A 124 -10.42 17.81 3.72
N ASP A 125 -11.26 16.99 4.32
CA ASP A 125 -11.89 15.83 3.71
C ASP A 125 -10.90 14.74 3.21
N GLY A 126 -9.64 14.83 3.63
CA GLY A 126 -8.62 13.85 3.30
C GLY A 126 -8.85 12.48 3.94
N HIS A 127 -8.00 11.53 3.60
CA HIS A 127 -8.15 10.14 4.01
C HIS A 127 -6.90 9.61 4.69
N ILE A 128 -7.07 8.85 5.77
CA ILE A 128 -6.03 7.98 6.34
C ILE A 128 -6.45 6.54 6.07
N TYR A 129 -5.62 5.81 5.34
CA TYR A 129 -5.80 4.38 5.06
C TYR A 129 -4.71 3.58 5.75
N ASP A 130 -5.09 2.73 6.71
CA ASP A 130 -4.18 1.78 7.37
C ASP A 130 -4.32 0.40 6.74
N ILE A 131 -3.28 -0.12 6.08
CA ILE A 131 -3.35 -1.46 5.47
C ILE A 131 -3.50 -2.59 6.49
N ASN A 132 -3.24 -2.31 7.77
CA ASN A 132 -3.51 -3.26 8.84
C ASN A 132 -5.02 -3.29 9.13
N TYR A 133 -5.53 -4.45 9.58
CA TYR A 133 -6.99 -4.65 9.75
C TYR A 133 -7.40 -5.20 11.12
N ALA A 134 -6.47 -5.65 11.95
CA ALA A 134 -6.80 -6.38 13.19
C ALA A 134 -5.90 -6.03 14.38
N ASN A 135 -5.51 -4.76 14.54
CA ASN A 135 -4.66 -4.39 15.67
C ASN A 135 -5.11 -3.10 16.37
N THR A 136 -4.56 -2.88 17.56
CA THR A 136 -4.81 -1.70 18.38
C THR A 136 -4.37 -0.40 17.71
N THR A 137 -3.46 -0.45 16.73
CA THR A 137 -2.99 0.72 15.98
C THR A 137 -4.08 1.33 15.12
N ASN A 138 -5.01 0.53 14.58
CA ASN A 138 -6.18 1.06 13.87
C ASN A 138 -6.99 2.01 14.75
N LEU A 139 -7.18 1.67 16.03
CA LEU A 139 -7.94 2.52 16.95
C LEU A 139 -7.26 3.88 17.17
N ASN A 140 -5.95 3.89 17.32
CA ASN A 140 -5.19 5.12 17.53
C ASN A 140 -5.22 6.01 16.27
N LEU A 141 -5.02 5.44 15.08
CA LEU A 141 -5.12 6.18 13.82
C LEU A 141 -6.55 6.66 13.56
N LYS A 142 -7.56 5.86 13.92
CA LYS A 142 -8.95 6.28 13.83
C LYS A 142 -9.21 7.48 14.75
N THR A 143 -8.78 7.43 16.01
CA THR A 143 -8.93 8.54 16.97
C THR A 143 -8.25 9.81 16.44
N LEU A 144 -7.06 9.67 15.84
CA LEU A 144 -6.36 10.80 15.22
C LEU A 144 -7.14 11.35 14.02
N ALA A 145 -7.66 10.50 13.15
CA ALA A 145 -8.49 10.92 12.03
C ALA A 145 -9.74 11.67 12.47
N ASP A 146 -10.43 11.15 13.49
CA ASP A 146 -11.59 11.79 14.09
C ASP A 146 -11.22 13.19 14.64
N SER A 147 -10.08 13.33 15.32
CA SER A 147 -9.60 14.61 15.85
C SER A 147 -9.24 15.65 14.78
N LYS A 148 -8.79 15.18 13.62
CA LYS A 148 -8.47 16.01 12.44
C LYS A 148 -9.69 16.23 11.52
N ASN A 149 -10.83 15.63 11.83
CA ASN A 149 -12.03 15.62 10.99
C ASN A 149 -11.76 15.14 9.55
N VAL A 150 -11.06 14.00 9.43
CA VAL A 150 -10.73 13.35 8.16
C VAL A 150 -11.22 11.90 8.16
N ASN A 151 -11.28 11.29 6.97
CA ASN A 151 -11.82 9.94 6.83
C ASN A 151 -10.78 8.88 7.22
N PHE A 152 -11.20 7.86 7.98
CA PHE A 152 -10.36 6.71 8.33
C PHE A 152 -10.85 5.42 7.65
N HIS A 153 -9.92 4.65 7.11
CA HIS A 153 -10.16 3.33 6.49
C HIS A 153 -9.14 2.33 7.02
N ASN A 154 -9.59 1.14 7.36
CA ASN A 154 -8.70 0.02 7.69
C ASN A 154 -8.51 -0.94 6.50
N GLY A 155 -7.52 -1.82 6.60
CA GLY A 155 -7.14 -2.73 5.54
C GLY A 155 -8.07 -3.94 5.32
N ALA A 156 -9.22 -4.02 5.99
CA ALA A 156 -10.13 -5.17 5.83
C ALA A 156 -10.65 -5.30 4.39
N GLY A 157 -11.04 -4.18 3.77
CA GLY A 157 -11.47 -4.18 2.37
C GLY A 157 -10.34 -4.59 1.42
N MET A 158 -9.14 -4.04 1.61
CA MET A 158 -7.95 -4.45 0.85
C MET A 158 -7.66 -5.95 0.98
N LEU A 159 -7.84 -6.53 2.18
CA LEU A 159 -7.67 -7.98 2.40
C LEU A 159 -8.66 -8.80 1.57
N VAL A 160 -9.92 -8.40 1.52
CA VAL A 160 -10.96 -9.07 0.71
C VAL A 160 -10.62 -8.97 -0.78
N GLU A 161 -10.30 -7.79 -1.26
CA GLU A 161 -10.00 -7.54 -2.67
C GLU A 161 -8.73 -8.25 -3.14
N GLN A 162 -7.67 -8.31 -2.32
CA GLN A 162 -6.47 -9.08 -2.68
C GLN A 162 -6.76 -10.59 -2.74
N ALA A 163 -7.60 -11.13 -1.84
CA ALA A 163 -7.99 -12.53 -1.86
C ALA A 163 -8.84 -12.87 -3.10
N ALA A 164 -9.74 -11.98 -3.48
CA ALA A 164 -10.51 -12.11 -4.73
C ALA A 164 -9.59 -12.10 -5.96
N ALA A 165 -8.59 -11.23 -6.01
CA ALA A 165 -7.61 -11.18 -7.10
C ALA A 165 -6.80 -12.48 -7.21
N VAL A 166 -6.35 -13.06 -6.08
CA VAL A 166 -5.68 -14.36 -6.05
C VAL A 166 -6.60 -15.46 -6.59
N SER A 167 -7.85 -15.50 -6.11
CA SER A 167 -8.85 -16.49 -6.53
C SER A 167 -9.10 -16.42 -8.04
N TYR A 168 -9.28 -15.21 -8.58
CA TYR A 168 -9.47 -14.98 -10.00
C TYR A 168 -8.28 -15.49 -10.83
N THR A 169 -7.05 -15.20 -10.41
CA THR A 169 -5.83 -15.66 -11.08
C THR A 169 -5.75 -17.18 -11.14
N HIS A 170 -6.17 -17.88 -10.08
CA HIS A 170 -6.15 -19.34 -10.04
C HIS A 170 -7.29 -20.01 -10.82
N LEU A 171 -8.48 -19.38 -10.88
CA LEU A 171 -9.67 -19.96 -11.48
C LEU A 171 -9.80 -19.70 -12.99
N THR A 172 -9.20 -18.60 -13.48
CA THR A 172 -9.30 -18.19 -14.89
C THR A 172 -8.11 -18.62 -15.76
N LEU A 173 -7.11 -19.28 -15.18
CA LEU A 173 -6.06 -19.90 -15.99
C LEU A 173 -6.69 -20.91 -16.93
N PRO A 174 -6.44 -20.83 -18.26
CA PRO A 174 -6.96 -21.81 -19.19
C PRO A 174 -6.46 -23.19 -18.78
N THR A 175 -7.38 -24.04 -18.36
CA THR A 175 -7.11 -25.46 -18.30
C THR A 175 -6.89 -25.89 -19.73
N ASN A 176 -5.62 -25.90 -20.19
CA ASN A 176 -5.27 -26.57 -21.40
C ASN A 176 -5.61 -28.05 -21.22
N LYS A 177 -6.86 -28.42 -21.53
CA LYS A 177 -7.19 -29.76 -21.94
C LYS A 177 -6.56 -29.92 -23.32
N ALA A 178 -5.28 -30.28 -23.36
CA ALA A 178 -4.73 -30.95 -24.51
C ALA A 178 -5.50 -32.28 -24.65
N VAL A 179 -6.27 -32.40 -25.68
CA VAL A 179 -6.78 -33.64 -26.21
C VAL A 179 -5.63 -34.31 -26.97
#